data_4e4b9f0051378c7595eb2034406eb9b1
#
_entry.id   4e4b9f0051378c7595eb2034406eb9b1
#
_cell.length_a   1.000
_cell.length_b   1.000
_cell.length_c   1.000
_cell.angle_alpha   90.00
_cell.angle_beta   90.00
_cell.angle_gamma   90.00
#
_symmetry.space_group_name_H-M   'P 1'
#
loop_
_entity.id
_entity.type
_entity.pdbx_description
1 polymer ?
#
loop_
_entity_poly.entity_id
_entity_poly.type
_entity_poly.pdbx_seq_one_letter_code
_entity_poly.pdbx_strand_id
1 'polypeptide(L)'
;MKKMIAILLSVLTVLCMCACSKDEPRTETKTDDYTPDYGELYYASGDTKFGIMDPAEEVLNALGEPVNGTFESDSCAYQGKDYFYYYDGFEVMVNDVDGVKRITGITVADDTVQTPQGLKIGMKLEDAQALLTGEYKQVGDVYKYTQGSTVLKLAVGDDGTLTAIEYAVAANDK
;
A
#
# COMPACT_ATOMS: atom_id res chain seq x y z
N MET A 1 -50.99 -75.49 -10.49
CA MET A 1 -52.14 -74.64 -10.16
C MET A 1 -51.66 -73.61 -9.15
N LYS A 2 -52.07 -72.40 -9.37
CA LYS A 2 -51.90 -71.19 -8.53
C LYS A 2 -50.58 -70.45 -8.74
N LYS A 3 -50.75 -69.41 -9.54
CA LYS A 3 -49.84 -68.31 -9.81
C LYS A 3 -49.68 -67.45 -8.57
N MET A 4 -48.47 -67.17 -8.16
CA MET A 4 -48.19 -66.17 -7.17
C MET A 4 -47.49 -65.00 -7.87
N ILE A 5 -48.21 -63.90 -7.92
CA ILE A 5 -47.72 -62.62 -8.42
C ILE A 5 -46.94 -61.97 -7.30
N ALA A 6 -45.66 -61.84 -7.45
CA ALA A 6 -44.81 -61.08 -6.56
C ALA A 6 -44.80 -59.60 -7.01
N ILE A 7 -45.45 -58.77 -6.22
CA ILE A 7 -45.40 -57.30 -6.41
C ILE A 7 -44.08 -56.82 -5.85
N LEU A 8 -43.20 -56.39 -6.72
CA LEU A 8 -41.96 -55.75 -6.37
C LEU A 8 -42.21 -54.27 -6.03
N LEU A 9 -42.28 -54.00 -4.74
CA LEU A 9 -42.44 -52.58 -4.25
C LEU A 9 -41.02 -51.97 -4.22
N SER A 10 -40.71 -51.24 -5.27
CA SER A 10 -39.48 -50.46 -5.34
C SER A 10 -39.64 -49.20 -4.44
N VAL A 11 -39.06 -49.26 -3.28
CA VAL A 11 -38.94 -48.11 -2.40
C VAL A 11 -37.73 -47.28 -2.89
N LEU A 12 -38.06 -46.21 -3.64
CA LEU A 12 -37.08 -45.21 -4.05
C LEU A 12 -36.81 -44.30 -2.85
N THR A 13 -35.81 -44.61 -2.07
CA THR A 13 -35.28 -43.72 -1.03
C THR A 13 -34.49 -42.60 -1.72
N VAL A 14 -35.17 -41.43 -1.86
CA VAL A 14 -34.48 -40.21 -2.21
C VAL A 14 -33.64 -39.76 -1.00
N LEU A 15 -32.34 -40.05 -1.03
CA LEU A 15 -31.36 -39.43 -0.12
C LEU A 15 -31.25 -37.95 -0.50
N CYS A 16 -31.96 -37.12 0.22
CA CYS A 16 -31.73 -35.67 0.22
C CYS A 16 -30.38 -35.41 0.91
N MET A 17 -29.28 -35.41 0.14
CA MET A 17 -28.02 -34.86 0.62
C MET A 17 -28.20 -33.35 0.69
N CYS A 18 -28.55 -32.84 1.87
CA CYS A 18 -28.30 -31.44 2.22
C CYS A 18 -26.77 -31.26 2.25
N ALA A 19 -26.20 -30.91 1.11
CA ALA A 19 -24.90 -30.27 1.05
C ALA A 19 -25.10 -28.88 1.69
N CYS A 20 -24.79 -28.76 2.98
CA CYS A 20 -24.45 -27.46 3.57
C CYS A 20 -23.20 -26.97 2.86
N SER A 21 -23.38 -26.25 1.75
CA SER A 21 -22.37 -25.31 1.31
C SER A 21 -22.20 -24.32 2.45
N LYS A 22 -21.11 -24.42 3.18
CA LYS A 22 -20.59 -23.24 3.86
C LYS A 22 -20.27 -22.26 2.75
N ASP A 23 -21.11 -21.28 2.59
CA ASP A 23 -20.75 -20.05 1.92
C ASP A 23 -19.62 -19.41 2.76
N GLU A 24 -18.40 -19.78 2.47
CA GLU A 24 -17.28 -18.92 2.77
C GLU A 24 -17.57 -17.62 2.00
N PRO A 25 -17.49 -16.46 2.65
CA PRO A 25 -17.62 -15.20 1.93
C PRO A 25 -16.54 -15.20 0.86
N ARG A 26 -16.94 -15.45 -0.38
CA ARG A 26 -16.08 -15.27 -1.54
C ARG A 26 -15.73 -13.79 -1.54
N THR A 27 -14.55 -13.48 -1.04
CA THR A 27 -13.95 -12.19 -1.22
C THR A 27 -13.85 -12.01 -2.74
N GLU A 28 -14.77 -11.25 -3.31
CA GLU A 28 -14.63 -10.81 -4.69
C GLU A 28 -13.36 -9.96 -4.71
N THR A 29 -12.28 -10.53 -5.18
CA THR A 29 -11.07 -9.79 -5.49
C THR A 29 -11.49 -8.83 -6.59
N LYS A 30 -11.77 -7.57 -6.22
CA LYS A 30 -11.92 -6.50 -7.20
C LYS A 30 -10.66 -6.56 -8.06
N THR A 31 -10.81 -6.81 -9.33
CA THR A 31 -9.70 -6.70 -10.28
C THR A 31 -9.27 -5.24 -10.23
N ASP A 32 -8.12 -5.00 -9.64
CA ASP A 32 -7.56 -3.65 -9.54
C ASP A 32 -6.99 -3.30 -10.92
N ASP A 33 -7.71 -2.45 -11.64
CA ASP A 33 -7.31 -1.94 -12.96
C ASP A 33 -6.44 -0.67 -12.83
N TYR A 34 -5.87 -0.45 -11.63
CA TYR A 34 -5.04 0.70 -11.35
C TYR A 34 -3.66 0.56 -12.01
N THR A 35 -3.26 1.59 -12.73
CA THR A 35 -1.90 1.74 -13.23
C THR A 35 -1.18 2.79 -12.39
N PRO A 36 -0.02 2.48 -11.79
CA PRO A 36 0.75 3.43 -11.01
C PRO A 36 1.13 4.67 -11.82
N ASP A 37 0.87 5.86 -11.26
CA ASP A 37 1.22 7.15 -11.86
C ASP A 37 1.98 8.01 -10.83
N TYR A 38 3.20 7.64 -10.54
CA TYR A 38 4.11 8.40 -9.66
C TYR A 38 5.31 9.00 -10.41
N GLY A 39 5.36 8.84 -11.74
CA GLY A 39 6.44 9.38 -12.56
C GLY A 39 7.82 8.90 -12.08
N GLU A 40 8.70 9.86 -11.75
CA GLU A 40 10.01 9.60 -11.17
C GLU A 40 10.00 9.53 -9.63
N LEU A 41 8.86 9.85 -8.98
CA LEU A 41 8.70 9.87 -7.53
C LEU A 41 8.26 8.50 -6.99
N TYR A 42 9.10 7.49 -7.16
CA TYR A 42 8.93 6.15 -6.60
C TYR A 42 9.96 5.89 -5.50
N TYR A 43 9.73 4.86 -4.72
CA TYR A 43 10.68 4.31 -3.75
C TYR A 43 11.18 2.94 -4.22
N ALA A 44 12.33 2.51 -3.70
CA ALA A 44 12.83 1.16 -3.92
C ALA A 44 13.60 0.67 -2.68
N SER A 45 13.41 -0.62 -2.37
CA SER A 45 14.17 -1.33 -1.36
C SER A 45 14.64 -2.66 -1.96
N GLY A 46 15.95 -2.83 -2.09
CA GLY A 46 16.52 -3.92 -2.88
C GLY A 46 16.04 -3.86 -4.33
N ASP A 47 15.50 -4.98 -4.82
CA ASP A 47 14.95 -5.09 -6.19
C ASP A 47 13.46 -4.69 -6.27
N THR A 48 12.81 -4.37 -5.15
CA THR A 48 11.40 -4.01 -5.09
C THR A 48 11.21 -2.51 -5.32
N LYS A 49 10.61 -2.16 -6.46
CA LYS A 49 10.20 -0.79 -6.81
C LYS A 49 8.70 -0.62 -6.54
N PHE A 50 8.33 0.46 -5.88
CA PHE A 50 6.94 0.77 -5.56
C PHE A 50 6.73 2.27 -5.34
N GLY A 51 5.48 2.70 -5.31
CA GLY A 51 5.13 4.10 -5.12
C GLY A 51 3.76 4.29 -4.48
N ILE A 52 3.36 5.54 -4.40
CA ILE A 52 2.07 5.94 -3.87
C ILE A 52 0.94 5.39 -4.76
N MET A 53 -0.08 4.83 -4.13
CA MET A 53 -1.26 4.19 -4.71
C MET A 53 -1.02 2.79 -5.27
N ASP A 54 0.18 2.21 -5.19
CA ASP A 54 0.38 0.80 -5.51
C ASP A 54 -0.46 -0.12 -4.59
N PRO A 55 -0.94 -1.27 -5.09
CA PRO A 55 -1.58 -2.29 -4.27
C PRO A 55 -0.62 -2.77 -3.18
N ALA A 56 -1.03 -2.60 -1.91
CA ALA A 56 -0.13 -2.83 -0.79
C ALA A 56 0.26 -4.30 -0.62
N GLU A 57 -0.63 -5.24 -0.92
CA GLU A 57 -0.39 -6.68 -0.70
C GLU A 57 0.84 -7.19 -1.46
N GLU A 58 0.96 -6.84 -2.74
CA GLU A 58 2.08 -7.27 -3.59
C GLU A 58 3.40 -6.67 -3.11
N VAL A 59 3.39 -5.39 -2.75
CA VAL A 59 4.58 -4.68 -2.28
C VAL A 59 5.03 -5.21 -0.92
N LEU A 60 4.12 -5.36 0.04
CA LEU A 60 4.45 -5.89 1.37
C LEU A 60 4.97 -7.33 1.31
N ASN A 61 4.39 -8.17 0.45
CA ASN A 61 4.89 -9.52 0.21
C ASN A 61 6.32 -9.52 -0.36
N ALA A 62 6.64 -8.60 -1.26
CA ALA A 62 7.97 -8.47 -1.86
C ALA A 62 9.01 -7.87 -0.88
N LEU A 63 8.59 -6.96 0.00
CA LEU A 63 9.44 -6.38 1.04
C LEU A 63 9.70 -7.36 2.20
N GLY A 64 8.81 -8.33 2.41
CA GLY A 64 8.88 -9.28 3.52
C GLY A 64 8.44 -8.68 4.85
N GLU A 65 8.74 -9.40 5.95
CA GLU A 65 8.32 -8.98 7.29
C GLU A 65 9.01 -7.67 7.73
N PRO A 66 8.25 -6.70 8.27
CA PRO A 66 8.79 -5.45 8.76
C PRO A 66 9.64 -5.68 10.02
N VAL A 67 10.93 -5.38 9.94
CA VAL A 67 11.92 -5.70 11.00
C VAL A 67 11.68 -4.96 12.30
N ASN A 68 11.05 -3.80 12.25
CA ASN A 68 10.72 -2.97 13.42
C ASN A 68 9.22 -3.03 13.79
N GLY A 69 8.49 -4.03 13.24
CA GLY A 69 7.09 -4.31 13.57
C GLY A 69 6.08 -3.48 12.78
N THR A 70 4.84 -3.52 13.25
CA THR A 70 3.69 -2.83 12.66
C THR A 70 2.92 -2.06 13.71
N PHE A 71 2.22 -1.00 13.28
CA PHE A 71 1.29 -0.25 14.12
C PHE A 71 0.01 0.05 13.35
N GLU A 72 -1.13 0.15 14.03
CA GLU A 72 -2.39 0.58 13.46
C GLU A 72 -3.08 1.62 14.33
N SER A 73 -3.76 2.58 13.70
CA SER A 73 -4.60 3.58 14.34
C SER A 73 -5.84 3.86 13.51
N ASP A 74 -6.85 4.49 14.11
CA ASP A 74 -8.02 4.95 13.36
C ASP A 74 -7.61 6.08 12.42
N SER A 75 -8.02 5.99 11.15
CA SER A 75 -7.64 6.96 10.13
C SER A 75 -8.50 8.23 10.20
N CYS A 76 -7.83 9.38 10.10
CA CYS A 76 -8.51 10.67 9.93
C CYS A 76 -8.73 11.06 8.46
N ALA A 77 -8.02 10.43 7.53
CA ALA A 77 -8.03 10.79 6.10
C ALA A 77 -8.76 9.76 5.23
N TYR A 78 -8.83 8.52 5.68
CA TYR A 78 -9.42 7.39 4.95
C TYR A 78 -10.50 6.69 5.78
N GLN A 79 -11.24 5.78 5.17
CA GLN A 79 -12.14 4.91 5.91
C GLN A 79 -11.35 3.81 6.61
N GLY A 80 -11.72 3.50 7.87
CA GLY A 80 -11.07 2.44 8.64
C GLY A 80 -9.79 2.89 9.33
N LYS A 81 -8.68 2.20 9.08
CA LYS A 81 -7.44 2.38 9.81
C LYS A 81 -6.29 2.80 8.93
N ASP A 82 -5.33 3.50 9.52
CA ASP A 82 -3.99 3.66 9.02
C ASP A 82 -3.15 2.48 9.52
N TYR A 83 -2.45 1.80 8.60
CA TYR A 83 -1.54 0.70 8.89
C TYR A 83 -0.11 1.13 8.59
N PHE A 84 0.78 1.02 9.56
CA PHE A 84 2.17 1.40 9.46
C PHE A 84 3.06 0.16 9.53
N TYR A 85 4.00 0.04 8.60
CA TYR A 85 4.96 -1.05 8.48
C TYR A 85 6.37 -0.47 8.57
N TYR A 86 7.11 -0.82 9.64
CA TYR A 86 8.42 -0.25 9.93
C TYR A 86 9.54 -1.16 9.46
N TYR A 87 10.21 -0.73 8.40
CA TYR A 87 11.38 -1.41 7.85
C TYR A 87 12.68 -0.77 8.35
N ASP A 88 13.82 -1.31 7.89
CA ASP A 88 15.13 -0.73 8.21
C ASP A 88 15.33 0.56 7.39
N GLY A 89 15.34 1.69 8.10
CA GLY A 89 15.52 3.03 7.53
C GLY A 89 14.30 3.66 6.84
N PHE A 90 13.15 2.98 6.73
CA PHE A 90 11.94 3.56 6.15
C PHE A 90 10.65 2.95 6.71
N GLU A 91 9.56 3.68 6.52
CA GLU A 91 8.20 3.30 6.91
C GLU A 91 7.29 3.30 5.68
N VAL A 92 6.35 2.35 5.63
CA VAL A 92 5.27 2.31 4.63
C VAL A 92 3.94 2.44 5.34
N MET A 93 3.12 3.42 4.92
CA MET A 93 1.74 3.59 5.37
C MET A 93 0.78 3.05 4.32
N VAL A 94 -0.22 2.30 4.79
CA VAL A 94 -1.25 1.66 3.97
C VAL A 94 -2.63 2.03 4.47
N ASN A 95 -3.53 2.37 3.55
CA ASN A 95 -4.94 2.64 3.83
C ASN A 95 -5.87 1.88 2.89
N ASP A 96 -7.12 1.76 3.30
CA ASP A 96 -8.19 1.32 2.39
C ASP A 96 -8.62 2.50 1.52
N VAL A 97 -8.43 2.36 0.22
CA VAL A 97 -8.84 3.34 -0.79
C VAL A 97 -9.81 2.64 -1.73
N ASP A 98 -11.10 2.98 -1.63
CA ASP A 98 -12.17 2.39 -2.44
C ASP A 98 -12.28 0.86 -2.35
N GLY A 99 -11.96 0.30 -1.15
CA GLY A 99 -12.03 -1.13 -0.87
C GLY A 99 -10.77 -1.91 -1.31
N VAL A 100 -9.69 -1.22 -1.67
CA VAL A 100 -8.38 -1.80 -1.97
C VAL A 100 -7.34 -1.21 -1.02
N LYS A 101 -6.53 -2.06 -0.38
CA LYS A 101 -5.40 -1.58 0.42
C LYS A 101 -4.29 -1.07 -0.47
N ARG A 102 -3.96 0.22 -0.34
CA ARG A 102 -2.95 0.91 -1.15
C ARG A 102 -1.90 1.58 -0.29
N ILE A 103 -0.71 1.73 -0.85
CA ILE A 103 0.35 2.52 -0.25
C ILE A 103 -0.03 4.00 -0.35
N THR A 104 -0.12 4.68 0.79
CA THR A 104 -0.54 6.09 0.87
C THR A 104 0.53 6.99 1.46
N GLY A 105 1.57 6.39 2.03
CA GLY A 105 2.74 7.10 2.54
C GLY A 105 3.99 6.23 2.53
N ILE A 106 5.13 6.87 2.29
CA ILE A 106 6.46 6.27 2.47
C ILE A 106 7.32 7.35 3.12
N THR A 107 7.88 7.05 4.29
CA THR A 107 8.72 7.98 5.05
C THR A 107 10.11 7.41 5.20
N VAL A 108 11.14 8.19 4.85
CA VAL A 108 12.53 7.85 5.18
C VAL A 108 12.74 8.13 6.66
N ALA A 109 13.08 7.10 7.43
CA ALA A 109 13.10 7.16 8.89
C ALA A 109 14.42 7.71 9.46
N ASP A 110 15.54 7.49 8.75
CA ASP A 110 16.87 7.89 9.21
C ASP A 110 17.85 8.13 8.04
N ASP A 111 19.12 8.36 8.36
CA ASP A 111 20.18 8.64 7.41
C ASP A 111 20.92 7.37 6.91
N THR A 112 20.44 6.17 7.23
CA THR A 112 21.05 4.92 6.77
C THR A 112 20.66 4.54 5.36
N VAL A 113 19.49 5.02 4.88
CA VAL A 113 18.95 4.74 3.55
C VAL A 113 19.02 5.96 2.64
N GLN A 114 19.07 5.69 1.34
CA GLN A 114 19.00 6.68 0.28
C GLN A 114 17.85 6.33 -0.66
N THR A 115 17.09 7.34 -1.08
CA THR A 115 16.02 7.13 -2.06
C THR A 115 16.56 6.84 -3.45
N PRO A 116 15.77 6.28 -4.38
CA PRO A 116 16.19 6.07 -5.77
C PRO A 116 16.60 7.36 -6.50
N GLN A 117 16.06 8.52 -6.09
CA GLN A 117 16.44 9.84 -6.62
C GLN A 117 17.78 10.34 -6.06
N GLY A 118 18.36 9.64 -5.08
CA GLY A 118 19.61 10.01 -4.45
C GLY A 118 19.46 10.87 -3.18
N LEU A 119 18.23 11.07 -2.70
CA LEU A 119 17.96 11.88 -1.51
C LEU A 119 18.30 11.13 -0.23
N LYS A 120 18.78 11.85 0.79
CA LYS A 120 19.17 11.30 2.08
C LYS A 120 18.90 12.34 3.19
N ILE A 121 18.48 11.88 4.36
CA ILE A 121 18.41 12.72 5.57
C ILE A 121 19.79 13.31 5.86
N GLY A 122 19.85 14.60 6.24
CA GLY A 122 21.08 15.36 6.48
C GLY A 122 21.72 15.95 5.20
N MET A 123 21.20 15.66 3.99
CA MET A 123 21.66 16.28 2.74
C MET A 123 21.30 17.77 2.74
N LYS A 124 22.15 18.62 2.14
CA LYS A 124 21.83 20.03 1.92
C LYS A 124 20.66 20.16 0.93
N LEU A 125 19.76 21.13 1.20
CA LEU A 125 18.61 21.36 0.34
C LEU A 125 19.01 21.63 -1.12
N GLU A 126 20.04 22.45 -1.37
CA GLU A 126 20.52 22.76 -2.72
C GLU A 126 20.97 21.52 -3.49
N ASP A 127 21.63 20.57 -2.81
CA ASP A 127 22.05 19.31 -3.42
C ASP A 127 20.85 18.42 -3.73
N ALA A 128 19.87 18.37 -2.81
CA ALA A 128 18.62 17.63 -3.00
C ALA A 128 17.80 18.18 -4.18
N GLN A 129 17.71 19.50 -4.30
CA GLN A 129 17.01 20.17 -5.41
C GLN A 129 17.68 19.88 -6.77
N ALA A 130 19.00 19.75 -6.81
CA ALA A 130 19.71 19.41 -8.03
C ALA A 130 19.46 17.99 -8.54
N LEU A 131 18.97 17.08 -7.67
CA LEU A 131 18.62 15.69 -8.00
C LEU A 131 17.18 15.52 -8.48
N LEU A 132 16.32 16.52 -8.28
CA LEU A 132 14.91 16.44 -8.60
C LEU A 132 14.58 17.23 -9.85
N THR A 133 13.64 16.71 -10.64
CA THR A 133 13.11 17.38 -11.83
C THR A 133 11.76 18.03 -11.51
N GLY A 134 11.46 19.13 -12.23
CA GLY A 134 10.20 19.83 -12.12
C GLY A 134 10.23 21.00 -11.12
N GLU A 135 9.07 21.63 -10.98
CA GLU A 135 8.87 22.77 -10.08
C GLU A 135 8.49 22.27 -8.68
N TYR A 136 8.88 23.04 -7.67
CA TYR A 136 8.44 22.79 -6.30
C TYR A 136 7.56 23.93 -5.79
N LYS A 137 6.72 23.60 -4.82
CA LYS A 137 5.98 24.56 -3.99
C LYS A 137 6.58 24.56 -2.59
N GLN A 138 6.97 25.71 -2.09
CA GLN A 138 7.43 25.86 -0.72
C GLN A 138 6.28 26.26 0.21
N VAL A 139 6.14 25.57 1.34
CA VAL A 139 5.18 25.87 2.40
C VAL A 139 5.93 25.82 3.74
N GLY A 140 6.27 26.97 4.31
CA GLY A 140 7.16 27.03 5.47
C GLY A 140 8.53 26.43 5.14
N ASP A 141 8.96 25.46 5.94
CA ASP A 141 10.22 24.75 5.78
C ASP A 141 10.09 23.45 4.99
N VAL A 142 8.95 23.26 4.29
CA VAL A 142 8.68 22.08 3.47
C VAL A 142 8.65 22.43 1.99
N TYR A 143 9.44 21.69 1.20
CA TYR A 143 9.50 21.77 -0.26
C TYR A 143 8.77 20.57 -0.86
N LYS A 144 7.76 20.83 -1.70
CA LYS A 144 6.82 19.83 -2.25
C LYS A 144 6.99 19.72 -3.75
N TYR A 145 7.32 18.54 -4.23
CA TYR A 145 7.41 18.18 -5.65
C TYR A 145 6.26 17.23 -5.97
N THR A 146 5.47 17.53 -7.00
CA THR A 146 4.29 16.73 -7.35
C THR A 146 4.44 16.13 -8.74
N GLN A 147 4.24 14.80 -8.85
CA GLN A 147 4.14 14.08 -10.13
C GLN A 147 3.02 13.04 -10.03
N GLY A 148 2.03 13.12 -10.93
CA GLY A 148 0.88 12.23 -10.94
C GLY A 148 0.16 12.18 -9.60
N SER A 149 0.02 10.98 -9.03
CA SER A 149 -0.62 10.75 -7.74
C SER A 149 0.27 11.04 -6.52
N THR A 150 1.55 11.33 -6.72
CA THR A 150 2.55 11.45 -5.66
C THR A 150 2.97 12.89 -5.41
N VAL A 151 3.06 13.28 -4.14
CA VAL A 151 3.81 14.45 -3.66
C VAL A 151 5.00 13.97 -2.83
N LEU A 152 6.19 14.40 -3.21
CA LEU A 152 7.42 14.27 -2.41
C LEU A 152 7.60 15.52 -1.58
N LYS A 153 7.68 15.36 -0.26
CA LYS A 153 7.87 16.44 0.71
C LYS A 153 9.26 16.33 1.31
N LEU A 154 10.01 17.43 1.26
CA LEU A 154 11.32 17.59 1.88
C LEU A 154 11.20 18.62 2.99
N ALA A 155 11.29 18.19 4.26
CA ALA A 155 11.38 19.12 5.37
C ALA A 155 12.85 19.51 5.60
N VAL A 156 13.08 20.79 5.93
CA VAL A 156 14.42 21.37 6.06
C VAL A 156 14.59 21.95 7.45
N GLY A 157 15.69 21.63 8.10
CA GLY A 157 16.07 22.19 9.38
C GLY A 157 16.69 23.58 9.28
N ASP A 158 16.91 24.23 10.41
CA ASP A 158 17.50 25.57 10.51
C ASP A 158 18.90 25.67 9.91
N ASP A 159 19.61 24.54 9.81
CA ASP A 159 20.96 24.44 9.23
C ASP A 159 20.95 24.25 7.70
N GLY A 160 19.74 24.21 7.09
CA GLY A 160 19.55 24.02 5.65
C GLY A 160 19.73 22.59 5.18
N THR A 161 19.66 21.59 6.08
CA THR A 161 19.70 20.17 5.74
C THR A 161 18.33 19.52 5.80
N LEU A 162 18.14 18.43 5.05
CA LEU A 162 16.90 17.65 5.08
C LEU A 162 16.75 16.94 6.43
N THR A 163 15.62 17.16 7.08
CA THR A 163 15.23 16.52 8.34
C THR A 163 14.14 15.47 8.17
N ALA A 164 13.38 15.53 7.05
CA ALA A 164 12.41 14.51 6.68
C ALA A 164 12.27 14.41 5.15
N ILE A 165 12.00 13.19 4.68
CA ILE A 165 11.67 12.88 3.28
C ILE A 165 10.43 11.99 3.30
N GLU A 166 9.33 12.47 2.70
CA GLU A 166 8.05 11.78 2.69
C GLU A 166 7.45 11.76 1.28
N TYR A 167 7.01 10.59 0.82
CA TYR A 167 6.14 10.44 -0.34
C TYR A 167 4.72 10.25 0.17
N ALA A 168 3.77 11.00 -0.37
CA ALA A 168 2.38 10.97 0.06
C ALA A 168 1.42 11.13 -1.13
N VAL A 169 0.13 10.88 -0.90
CA VAL A 169 -0.92 11.07 -1.91
C VAL A 169 -1.11 12.56 -2.20
N ALA A 170 -0.90 12.97 -3.45
CA ALA A 170 -0.98 14.37 -3.87
C ALA A 170 -2.37 14.99 -3.63
N ALA A 171 -3.45 14.23 -3.77
CA ALA A 171 -4.82 14.70 -3.53
C ALA A 171 -5.09 15.08 -2.06
N ASN A 172 -4.34 14.53 -1.12
CA ASN A 172 -4.48 14.79 0.32
C ASN A 172 -3.60 15.95 0.80
N ASP A 173 -2.70 16.42 -0.07
CA ASP A 173 -1.77 17.50 0.25
C ASP A 173 -2.40 18.87 -0.04
N LYS A 174 -3.00 19.47 1.00
CA LYS A 174 -3.68 20.78 0.93
C LYS A 174 -2.88 21.89 1.60
#